data_11d8ff4b75b546653ed872f3b4f102dd
#
_entry.id   11d8ff4b75b546653ed872f3b4f102dd
#
_cell.length_a   1.000
_cell.length_b   1.000
_cell.length_c   1.000
_cell.angle_alpha   90.00
_cell.angle_beta   90.00
_cell.angle_gamma   90.00
#
_symmetry.space_group_name_H-M   'P 1'
#
loop_
_entity.id
_entity.type
_entity.pdbx_description
1 polymer ?
#
loop_
_entity_poly.entity_id
_entity_poly.type
_entity_poly.pdbx_seq_one_letter_code
_entity_poly.pdbx_strand_id
1 'polypeptide(L)'
;NFERHRPENVELPGRPVRKGDKVHVLPPRGEPKKGDQRVWRVRGFLKVDGKRAAKLELIGAAEPETQQVAVEDLVVVAEFRDYIYPGLVSTGKVERGGDKPYHTVINGENFHALEALTFTHRGKIDAIYIDPPYNTGAKDWKYNNDYVEGDDLYRHSKWLAFLERRLVVARNLLNPSDSVLIVTIDEKEFLRLGLLLEQTFPEAKIQMVSSLINPKGQSRNDSFSRTDEYVFFVYLGTASPTHLALSDEWGSAKAPVAKDLYWQPLRRR
;
A
#
# COMPACT_ATOMS: atom_id res chain seq x y z
N ASN A 1 -0.09 19.45 -8.06
CA ASN A 1 0.31 19.21 -9.45
C ASN A 1 -0.01 17.78 -9.84
N PHE A 2 -0.68 17.61 -10.99
CA PHE A 2 -1.01 16.31 -11.54
C PHE A 2 -0.29 16.19 -12.90
N GLU A 3 0.63 15.24 -12.99
CA GLU A 3 1.40 14.98 -14.20
C GLU A 3 1.32 13.50 -14.57
N ARG A 4 1.67 13.20 -15.82
CA ARG A 4 1.80 11.79 -16.23
C ARG A 4 3.02 11.18 -15.56
N HIS A 5 2.79 10.34 -14.56
CA HIS A 5 3.85 9.57 -13.92
C HIS A 5 4.32 8.44 -14.84
N ARG A 6 5.57 8.04 -14.65
CA ARG A 6 6.03 6.77 -15.23
C ARG A 6 5.15 5.65 -14.67
N PRO A 7 4.84 4.64 -15.49
CA PRO A 7 4.10 3.48 -14.98
C PRO A 7 4.82 2.91 -13.76
N GLU A 8 4.06 2.64 -12.71
CA GLU A 8 4.59 1.97 -11.53
C GLU A 8 5.10 0.59 -11.94
N ASN A 9 6.27 0.20 -11.43
CA ASN A 9 6.89 -1.08 -11.71
C ASN A 9 7.25 -1.80 -10.42
N VAL A 10 7.44 -3.11 -10.52
CA VAL A 10 7.80 -3.98 -9.42
C VAL A 10 8.91 -4.94 -9.83
N GLU A 11 9.89 -5.13 -8.96
CA GLU A 11 10.90 -6.15 -9.11
C GLU A 11 10.33 -7.52 -8.75
N LEU A 12 10.70 -8.54 -9.53
CA LEU A 12 10.29 -9.93 -9.35
C LEU A 12 11.50 -10.80 -8.98
N PRO A 13 11.95 -10.78 -7.72
CA PRO A 13 13.11 -11.56 -7.27
C PRO A 13 12.88 -13.06 -7.51
N GLY A 14 13.91 -13.74 -7.96
CA GLY A 14 13.85 -15.18 -8.23
C GLY A 14 13.18 -15.57 -9.54
N ARG A 15 12.56 -14.64 -10.28
CA ARG A 15 12.08 -14.92 -11.63
C ARG A 15 13.26 -15.10 -12.59
N PRO A 16 13.33 -16.22 -13.34
CA PRO A 16 14.40 -16.43 -14.32
C PRO A 16 14.36 -15.35 -15.42
N VAL A 17 15.51 -14.74 -15.69
CA VAL A 17 15.67 -13.73 -16.74
C VAL A 17 15.58 -14.40 -18.12
N ARG A 18 14.73 -13.88 -18.99
CA ARG A 18 14.48 -14.37 -20.36
C ARG A 18 14.76 -13.27 -21.38
N LYS A 19 14.97 -13.65 -22.64
CA LYS A 19 15.05 -12.68 -23.76
C LYS A 19 13.72 -11.92 -23.88
N GLY A 20 13.82 -10.60 -23.98
CA GLY A 20 12.68 -9.70 -24.05
C GLY A 20 12.22 -9.11 -22.70
N ASP A 21 12.62 -9.71 -21.58
CA ASP A 21 12.28 -9.19 -20.25
C ASP A 21 12.84 -7.79 -20.04
N LYS A 22 12.10 -7.01 -19.24
CA LYS A 22 12.58 -5.75 -18.64
C LYS A 22 13.33 -6.09 -17.36
N VAL A 23 14.46 -5.44 -17.11
CA VAL A 23 15.29 -5.72 -15.94
C VAL A 23 15.88 -4.44 -15.35
N HIS A 24 16.15 -4.47 -14.04
CA HIS A 24 17.06 -3.56 -13.38
C HIS A 24 18.42 -4.26 -13.17
N VAL A 25 19.49 -3.47 -13.12
CA VAL A 25 20.82 -3.93 -12.74
C VAL A 25 20.99 -3.73 -11.23
N LEU A 26 21.24 -4.83 -10.52
CA LEU A 26 21.44 -4.81 -9.08
C LEU A 26 22.75 -4.10 -8.72
N PRO A 27 22.86 -3.47 -7.55
CA PRO A 27 24.13 -2.90 -7.09
C PRO A 27 25.14 -4.01 -6.82
N PRO A 28 26.45 -3.72 -6.90
CA PRO A 28 27.49 -4.67 -6.51
C PRO A 28 27.26 -5.18 -5.08
N ARG A 29 27.52 -6.46 -4.86
CA ARG A 29 27.33 -7.09 -3.54
C ARG A 29 28.18 -6.40 -2.47
N GLY A 30 27.53 -5.97 -1.39
CA GLY A 30 28.16 -5.31 -0.25
C GLY A 30 28.22 -3.78 -0.34
N GLU A 31 27.77 -3.17 -1.41
CA GLU A 31 27.64 -1.71 -1.50
C GLU A 31 26.23 -1.26 -1.16
N PRO A 32 26.05 -0.24 -0.28
CA PRO A 32 24.72 0.31 0.06
C PRO A 32 24.15 1.22 -1.04
N LYS A 33 24.85 1.38 -2.16
CA LYS A 33 24.41 2.22 -3.28
C LYS A 33 23.23 1.56 -4.00
N LYS A 34 22.27 2.37 -4.39
CA LYS A 34 21.17 1.96 -5.28
C LYS A 34 21.78 1.45 -6.59
N GLY A 35 21.31 0.30 -7.08
CA GLY A 35 21.63 -0.17 -8.42
C GLY A 35 21.16 0.79 -9.51
N ASP A 36 21.45 0.47 -10.77
CA ASP A 36 20.92 1.24 -11.90
C ASP A 36 19.40 1.10 -11.97
N GLN A 37 18.69 2.16 -11.60
CA GLN A 37 17.21 2.20 -11.58
C GLN A 37 16.62 2.36 -12.99
N ARG A 38 17.44 2.50 -14.03
CA ARG A 38 16.99 2.55 -15.41
C ARG A 38 16.49 1.19 -15.84
N VAL A 39 15.43 1.17 -16.62
CA VAL A 39 14.84 -0.07 -17.11
C VAL A 39 15.51 -0.50 -18.40
N TRP A 40 16.09 -1.69 -18.39
CA TRP A 40 16.78 -2.29 -19.51
C TRP A 40 15.98 -3.45 -20.11
N ARG A 41 16.12 -3.66 -21.41
CA ARG A 41 15.54 -4.81 -22.11
C ARG A 41 16.60 -5.84 -22.44
N VAL A 42 16.37 -7.08 -22.12
CA VAL A 42 17.23 -8.20 -22.48
C VAL A 42 17.09 -8.51 -23.97
N ARG A 43 18.14 -8.26 -24.74
CA ARG A 43 18.19 -8.55 -26.19
C ARG A 43 18.71 -9.95 -26.51
N GLY A 44 19.51 -10.52 -25.64
CA GLY A 44 20.05 -11.87 -25.80
C GLY A 44 20.99 -12.24 -24.67
N PHE A 45 21.56 -13.42 -24.78
CA PHE A 45 22.53 -13.96 -23.81
C PHE A 45 23.83 -14.29 -24.50
N LEU A 46 24.92 -14.23 -23.74
CA LEU A 46 26.26 -14.62 -24.12
C LEU A 46 26.99 -15.26 -22.94
N LYS A 47 28.12 -15.84 -23.17
CA LYS A 47 29.02 -16.30 -22.09
C LYS A 47 30.23 -15.34 -22.02
N VAL A 48 30.52 -14.83 -20.84
CA VAL A 48 31.72 -14.03 -20.53
C VAL A 48 32.41 -14.72 -19.38
N ASP A 49 33.66 -15.07 -19.55
CA ASP A 49 34.50 -15.79 -18.56
C ASP A 49 33.80 -17.03 -17.95
N GLY A 50 33.10 -17.79 -18.82
CA GLY A 50 32.37 -19.00 -18.40
C GLY A 50 31.01 -18.74 -17.74
N LYS A 51 30.67 -17.51 -17.38
CA LYS A 51 29.40 -17.12 -16.78
C LYS A 51 28.38 -16.65 -17.82
N ARG A 52 27.11 -16.86 -17.51
CA ARG A 52 26.01 -16.39 -18.36
C ARG A 52 25.79 -14.90 -18.14
N ALA A 53 25.91 -14.11 -19.21
CA ALA A 53 25.65 -12.69 -19.23
C ALA A 53 24.53 -12.35 -20.20
N ALA A 54 23.81 -11.24 -19.96
CA ALA A 54 22.76 -10.69 -20.80
C ALA A 54 23.28 -9.47 -21.56
N LYS A 55 22.90 -9.35 -22.83
CA LYS A 55 22.99 -8.11 -23.60
C LYS A 55 21.76 -7.28 -23.30
N LEU A 56 21.96 -6.09 -22.76
CA LEU A 56 20.91 -5.15 -22.36
C LEU A 56 20.88 -3.96 -23.30
N GLU A 57 19.70 -3.42 -23.51
CA GLU A 57 19.45 -2.17 -24.25
C GLU A 57 18.55 -1.28 -23.40
N LEU A 58 18.93 -0.02 -23.22
CA LEU A 58 18.20 0.93 -22.40
C LEU A 58 16.86 1.29 -23.05
N ILE A 59 15.77 1.19 -22.26
CA ILE A 59 14.43 1.53 -22.74
C ILE A 59 14.21 3.05 -22.63
N GLY A 60 13.82 3.68 -23.74
CA GLY A 60 13.48 5.10 -23.76
C GLY A 60 14.67 6.05 -23.90
N ALA A 61 15.86 5.55 -24.17
CA ALA A 61 17.00 6.39 -24.53
C ALA A 61 16.83 7.01 -25.93
N ALA A 62 17.29 8.26 -26.08
CA ALA A 62 17.29 8.95 -27.38
C ALA A 62 18.25 8.30 -28.40
N GLU A 63 19.38 7.78 -27.89
CA GLU A 63 20.32 6.99 -28.65
C GLU A 63 20.41 5.58 -28.06
N PRO A 64 20.67 4.52 -28.89
CA PRO A 64 20.78 3.14 -28.39
C PRO A 64 21.94 2.99 -27.41
N GLU A 65 21.65 2.87 -26.12
CA GLU A 65 22.61 2.55 -25.08
C GLU A 65 22.55 1.04 -24.80
N THR A 66 23.70 0.36 -24.85
CA THR A 66 23.78 -1.07 -24.62
C THR A 66 24.86 -1.40 -23.59
N GLN A 67 24.62 -2.44 -22.78
CA GLN A 67 25.61 -2.98 -21.84
C GLN A 67 25.51 -4.50 -21.74
N GLN A 68 26.57 -5.11 -21.15
CA GLN A 68 26.61 -6.54 -20.85
C GLN A 68 26.72 -6.69 -19.33
N VAL A 69 25.82 -7.46 -18.75
CA VAL A 69 25.72 -7.66 -17.29
C VAL A 69 25.53 -9.14 -17.00
N ALA A 70 26.17 -9.65 -15.94
CA ALA A 70 25.97 -11.02 -15.50
C ALA A 70 24.48 -11.24 -15.12
N VAL A 71 23.92 -12.39 -15.49
CA VAL A 71 22.49 -12.66 -15.23
C VAL A 71 22.19 -12.68 -13.74
N GLU A 72 23.16 -13.03 -12.90
CA GLU A 72 23.04 -13.03 -11.43
C GLU A 72 22.91 -11.62 -10.81
N ASP A 73 23.27 -10.57 -11.56
CA ASP A 73 23.20 -9.18 -11.16
C ASP A 73 21.96 -8.46 -11.77
N LEU A 74 21.00 -9.23 -12.26
CA LEU A 74 19.77 -8.70 -12.83
C LEU A 74 18.56 -9.13 -12.03
N VAL A 75 17.60 -8.23 -11.92
CA VAL A 75 16.24 -8.55 -11.44
C VAL A 75 15.22 -8.21 -12.52
N VAL A 76 14.27 -9.13 -12.75
CA VAL A 76 13.19 -8.89 -13.71
C VAL A 76 12.26 -7.84 -13.15
N VAL A 77 11.84 -6.90 -13.99
CA VAL A 77 10.91 -5.83 -13.67
C VAL A 77 9.64 -6.00 -14.49
N ALA A 78 8.49 -5.83 -13.85
CA ALA A 78 7.21 -5.75 -14.52
C ALA A 78 6.54 -4.42 -14.18
N GLU A 79 5.94 -3.78 -15.16
CA GLU A 79 5.06 -2.64 -14.98
C GLU A 79 3.65 -3.13 -14.66
N PHE A 80 2.86 -2.37 -13.90
CA PHE A 80 1.48 -2.78 -13.58
C PHE A 80 0.55 -2.90 -14.80
N ARG A 81 0.95 -2.34 -15.93
CA ARG A 81 0.28 -2.58 -17.22
C ARG A 81 0.68 -3.89 -17.90
N ASP A 82 1.75 -4.55 -17.43
CA ASP A 82 2.14 -5.86 -17.95
C ASP A 82 1.20 -6.91 -17.35
N TYR A 83 0.79 -7.89 -18.17
CA TYR A 83 -0.03 -9.01 -17.68
C TYR A 83 0.81 -9.88 -16.75
N ILE A 84 0.57 -9.75 -15.45
CA ILE A 84 1.17 -10.57 -14.42
C ILE A 84 0.05 -11.43 -13.83
N TYR A 85 0.33 -12.71 -13.69
CA TYR A 85 -0.54 -13.65 -12.99
C TYR A 85 0.14 -14.00 -11.66
N PRO A 86 -0.13 -13.24 -10.58
CA PRO A 86 0.47 -13.50 -9.29
C PRO A 86 -0.02 -14.83 -8.75
N GLY A 87 0.89 -15.58 -8.12
CA GLY A 87 0.59 -16.84 -7.47
C GLY A 87 1.11 -16.82 -6.04
N LEU A 88 0.44 -17.56 -5.16
CA LEU A 88 0.84 -17.75 -3.78
C LEU A 88 1.56 -19.09 -3.61
N VAL A 89 2.67 -19.09 -2.87
CA VAL A 89 3.43 -20.29 -2.53
C VAL A 89 3.33 -20.48 -1.02
N SER A 90 2.83 -21.64 -0.57
CA SER A 90 2.80 -21.96 0.85
C SER A 90 4.22 -22.16 1.38
N THR A 91 4.59 -21.38 2.40
CA THR A 91 5.90 -21.46 3.06
C THR A 91 5.85 -22.22 4.37
N GLY A 92 4.65 -22.55 4.86
CA GLY A 92 4.44 -23.32 6.08
C GLY A 92 3.09 -23.06 6.72
N LYS A 93 2.80 -23.80 7.79
CA LYS A 93 1.61 -23.62 8.63
C LYS A 93 1.94 -23.93 10.09
N VAL A 94 1.19 -23.30 11.00
CA VAL A 94 1.24 -23.56 12.42
C VAL A 94 -0.15 -24.02 12.87
N GLU A 95 -0.26 -25.23 13.34
CA GLU A 95 -1.53 -25.84 13.79
C GLU A 95 -1.59 -25.81 15.32
N ARG A 96 -2.32 -24.84 15.88
CA ARG A 96 -2.52 -24.71 17.34
C ARG A 96 -3.97 -24.45 17.73
N GLY A 97 -4.87 -24.31 16.75
CA GLY A 97 -6.21 -23.78 16.97
C GLY A 97 -7.33 -24.81 17.08
N GLY A 98 -7.07 -26.11 16.88
CA GLY A 98 -8.14 -27.10 16.75
C GLY A 98 -9.07 -26.76 15.60
N ASP A 99 -10.36 -26.58 15.87
CA ASP A 99 -11.39 -26.28 14.87
C ASP A 99 -11.51 -24.80 14.49
N LYS A 100 -10.63 -23.94 14.98
CA LYS A 100 -10.67 -22.51 14.67
C LYS A 100 -10.26 -22.23 13.23
N PRO A 101 -10.85 -21.21 12.59
CA PRO A 101 -10.44 -20.82 11.24
C PRO A 101 -8.98 -20.35 11.21
N TYR A 102 -8.33 -20.57 10.07
CA TYR A 102 -6.94 -20.18 9.88
C TYR A 102 -6.80 -18.68 9.72
N HIS A 103 -5.73 -18.13 10.30
CA HIS A 103 -5.19 -16.83 9.93
C HIS A 103 -4.13 -17.04 8.84
N THR A 104 -4.20 -16.25 7.79
CA THR A 104 -3.25 -16.33 6.67
C THR A 104 -2.36 -15.09 6.68
N VAL A 105 -1.05 -15.29 6.62
CA VAL A 105 -0.06 -14.23 6.45
C VAL A 105 0.51 -14.35 5.04
N ILE A 106 0.38 -13.30 4.26
CA ILE A 106 0.91 -13.23 2.89
C ILE A 106 2.05 -12.22 2.88
N ASN A 107 3.26 -12.70 2.62
CA ASN A 107 4.45 -11.86 2.47
C ASN A 107 4.74 -11.63 0.98
N GLY A 108 4.66 -10.39 0.54
CA GLY A 108 4.88 -10.04 -0.86
C GLY A 108 4.59 -8.57 -1.13
N GLU A 109 4.70 -8.16 -2.38
CA GLU A 109 4.24 -6.83 -2.80
C GLU A 109 2.72 -6.78 -2.67
N ASN A 110 2.22 -5.74 -2.00
CA ASN A 110 0.81 -5.64 -1.58
C ASN A 110 -0.18 -5.72 -2.75
N PHE A 111 0.07 -4.99 -3.85
CA PHE A 111 -0.82 -4.98 -5.01
C PHE A 111 -0.95 -6.38 -5.63
N HIS A 112 0.16 -7.11 -5.80
CA HIS A 112 0.13 -8.46 -6.36
C HIS A 112 -0.48 -9.48 -5.40
N ALA A 113 -0.29 -9.31 -4.10
CA ALA A 113 -0.96 -10.14 -3.10
C ALA A 113 -2.49 -9.97 -3.18
N LEU A 114 -2.96 -8.72 -3.26
CA LEU A 114 -4.39 -8.42 -3.43
C LEU A 114 -4.94 -8.98 -4.75
N GLU A 115 -4.20 -8.82 -5.86
CA GLU A 115 -4.61 -9.40 -7.14
C GLU A 115 -4.71 -10.93 -7.07
N ALA A 116 -3.74 -11.62 -6.45
CA ALA A 116 -3.80 -13.07 -6.25
C ALA A 116 -5.05 -13.49 -5.47
N LEU A 117 -5.45 -12.73 -4.47
CA LEU A 117 -6.67 -13.00 -3.69
C LEU A 117 -7.94 -12.86 -4.50
N THR A 118 -7.98 -12.09 -5.58
CA THR A 118 -9.19 -11.94 -6.41
C THR A 118 -9.62 -13.25 -7.07
N PHE A 119 -8.71 -14.21 -7.27
CA PHE A 119 -9.04 -15.51 -7.85
C PHE A 119 -9.88 -16.38 -6.90
N THR A 120 -9.76 -16.18 -5.59
CA THR A 120 -10.40 -17.02 -4.58
C THR A 120 -11.38 -16.28 -3.68
N HIS A 121 -11.18 -14.97 -3.49
CA HIS A 121 -11.91 -14.15 -2.50
C HIS A 121 -12.69 -12.99 -3.12
N ARG A 122 -12.90 -12.95 -4.42
CA ARG A 122 -13.71 -11.90 -5.06
C ARG A 122 -15.11 -11.84 -4.45
N GLY A 123 -15.51 -10.67 -3.94
CA GLY A 123 -16.82 -10.42 -3.35
C GLY A 123 -17.10 -11.21 -2.06
N LYS A 124 -16.06 -11.65 -1.34
CA LYS A 124 -16.20 -12.52 -0.15
C LYS A 124 -15.61 -11.94 1.11
N ILE A 125 -14.95 -10.79 1.04
CA ILE A 125 -14.32 -10.16 2.20
C ILE A 125 -15.32 -9.24 2.89
N ASP A 126 -15.56 -9.46 4.16
CA ASP A 126 -16.52 -8.69 4.94
C ASP A 126 -15.92 -7.40 5.52
N ALA A 127 -14.62 -7.40 5.79
CA ALA A 127 -13.93 -6.23 6.30
C ALA A 127 -12.50 -6.12 5.77
N ILE A 128 -12.10 -4.90 5.37
CA ILE A 128 -10.71 -4.56 5.05
C ILE A 128 -10.30 -3.40 5.95
N TYR A 129 -9.17 -3.55 6.64
CA TYR A 129 -8.52 -2.47 7.38
C TYR A 129 -7.18 -2.16 6.73
N ILE A 130 -6.93 -0.89 6.45
CA ILE A 130 -5.65 -0.42 5.91
C ILE A 130 -5.16 0.82 6.66
N ASP A 131 -3.85 0.87 6.82
CA ASP A 131 -3.10 2.00 7.36
C ASP A 131 -2.04 2.38 6.32
N PRO A 132 -2.40 3.20 5.31
CA PRO A 132 -1.50 3.54 4.23
C PRO A 132 -0.42 4.51 4.71
N PRO A 133 0.71 4.65 3.99
CA PRO A 133 1.69 5.68 4.30
C PRO A 133 1.04 7.07 4.25
N TYR A 134 1.28 7.88 5.28
CA TYR A 134 0.62 9.19 5.46
C TYR A 134 1.20 10.31 4.59
N ASN A 135 2.19 10.00 3.78
CA ASN A 135 2.83 10.94 2.85
C ASN A 135 3.42 12.18 3.55
N THR A 136 3.98 11.97 4.73
CA THR A 136 4.53 13.04 5.58
C THR A 136 5.77 13.72 5.00
N GLY A 137 6.44 13.08 4.03
CA GLY A 137 7.70 13.51 3.45
C GLY A 137 8.93 12.92 4.17
N ALA A 138 8.73 12.01 5.11
CA ALA A 138 9.79 11.36 5.89
C ALA A 138 10.49 10.20 5.14
N LYS A 139 10.29 10.05 3.82
CA LYS A 139 10.79 8.92 3.01
C LYS A 139 10.32 7.55 3.52
N ASP A 140 9.09 7.50 4.01
CA ASP A 140 8.46 6.33 4.61
C ASP A 140 7.81 5.38 3.61
N TRP A 141 7.69 5.78 2.35
CA TRP A 141 7.13 4.96 1.29
C TRP A 141 7.84 5.15 -0.04
N LYS A 142 7.65 4.20 -0.96
CA LYS A 142 8.27 4.17 -2.28
C LYS A 142 7.24 4.21 -3.39
N TYR A 143 7.59 4.92 -4.46
CA TYR A 143 6.91 4.88 -5.74
C TYR A 143 7.93 4.51 -6.81
N ASN A 144 7.66 3.45 -7.60
CA ASN A 144 8.63 2.90 -8.56
C ASN A 144 9.98 2.54 -7.92
N ASN A 145 9.98 1.95 -6.72
CA ASN A 145 11.14 1.60 -5.91
C ASN A 145 11.97 2.78 -5.37
N ASP A 146 11.61 4.02 -5.71
CA ASP A 146 12.24 5.21 -5.17
C ASP A 146 11.45 5.79 -3.99
N TYR A 147 12.16 6.19 -2.93
CA TYR A 147 11.53 6.91 -1.83
C TYR A 147 10.97 8.25 -2.33
N VAL A 148 9.74 8.56 -1.93
CA VAL A 148 9.13 9.85 -2.24
C VAL A 148 9.58 10.85 -1.20
N GLU A 149 10.20 11.93 -1.68
CA GLU A 149 10.76 12.99 -0.83
C GLU A 149 9.71 14.07 -0.50
N GLY A 150 9.95 14.80 0.58
CA GLY A 150 9.02 15.84 1.04
C GLY A 150 8.88 17.02 0.09
N ASP A 151 9.91 17.33 -0.69
CA ASP A 151 9.98 18.39 -1.70
C ASP A 151 9.52 17.94 -3.11
N ASP A 152 9.15 16.67 -3.26
CA ASP A 152 8.61 16.18 -4.52
C ASP A 152 7.28 16.87 -4.84
N LEU A 153 7.26 17.68 -5.90
CA LEU A 153 6.11 18.46 -6.34
C LEU A 153 4.89 17.59 -6.70
N TYR A 154 5.12 16.33 -7.05
CA TYR A 154 4.10 15.36 -7.47
C TYR A 154 3.78 14.32 -6.40
N ARG A 155 4.30 14.45 -5.19
CA ARG A 155 4.13 13.45 -4.13
C ARG A 155 2.67 13.10 -3.86
N HIS A 156 1.78 14.08 -3.90
CA HIS A 156 0.34 13.86 -3.66
C HIS A 156 -0.32 13.07 -4.80
N SER A 157 0.01 13.37 -6.05
CA SER A 157 -0.53 12.62 -7.20
C SER A 157 0.07 11.21 -7.31
N LYS A 158 1.34 11.03 -6.94
CA LYS A 158 1.95 9.69 -6.81
C LYS A 158 1.25 8.87 -5.75
N TRP A 159 0.97 9.48 -4.58
CA TRP A 159 0.25 8.84 -3.50
C TRP A 159 -1.17 8.43 -3.90
N LEU A 160 -1.90 9.32 -4.58
CA LEU A 160 -3.23 9.00 -5.11
C LEU A 160 -3.18 7.83 -6.10
N ALA A 161 -2.26 7.84 -7.06
CA ALA A 161 -2.09 6.76 -8.02
C ALA A 161 -1.71 5.42 -7.35
N PHE A 162 -0.86 5.48 -6.33
CA PHE A 162 -0.48 4.32 -5.52
C PHE A 162 -1.69 3.73 -4.79
N LEU A 163 -2.52 4.57 -4.16
CA LEU A 163 -3.64 4.11 -3.37
C LEU A 163 -4.84 3.68 -4.22
N GLU A 164 -5.15 4.42 -5.29
CA GLU A 164 -6.27 4.14 -6.20
C GLU A 164 -6.24 2.70 -6.71
N ARG A 165 -5.10 2.23 -7.20
CA ARG A 165 -4.95 0.86 -7.73
C ARG A 165 -5.29 -0.19 -6.69
N ARG A 166 -4.88 0.00 -5.45
CA ARG A 166 -5.12 -0.92 -4.34
C ARG A 166 -6.58 -0.88 -3.89
N LEU A 167 -7.19 0.31 -3.88
CA LEU A 167 -8.61 0.47 -3.55
C LEU A 167 -9.52 -0.17 -4.60
N VAL A 168 -9.17 -0.08 -5.90
CA VAL A 168 -9.92 -0.76 -6.97
C VAL A 168 -9.90 -2.28 -6.78
N VAL A 169 -8.75 -2.86 -6.42
CA VAL A 169 -8.67 -4.30 -6.13
C VAL A 169 -9.40 -4.63 -4.83
N ALA A 170 -9.27 -3.82 -3.79
CA ALA A 170 -9.98 -4.00 -2.53
C ALA A 170 -11.51 -4.00 -2.73
N ARG A 171 -12.04 -3.09 -3.57
CA ARG A 171 -13.45 -3.06 -3.95
C ARG A 171 -13.91 -4.38 -4.58
N ASN A 172 -13.07 -4.98 -5.43
CA ASN A 172 -13.38 -6.27 -6.04
C ASN A 172 -13.37 -7.44 -5.04
N LEU A 173 -12.65 -7.31 -3.94
CA LEU A 173 -12.59 -8.33 -2.89
C LEU A 173 -13.75 -8.21 -1.90
N LEU A 174 -14.19 -6.98 -1.60
CA LEU A 174 -15.27 -6.72 -0.64
C LEU A 174 -16.59 -7.31 -1.12
N ASN A 175 -17.35 -7.83 -0.14
CA ASN A 175 -18.72 -8.27 -0.34
C ASN A 175 -19.61 -7.04 -0.64
N PRO A 176 -20.20 -6.92 -1.84
CA PRO A 176 -20.97 -5.75 -2.20
C PRO A 176 -22.28 -5.60 -1.43
N SER A 177 -22.76 -6.68 -0.79
CA SER A 177 -24.02 -6.69 -0.07
C SER A 177 -23.90 -6.29 1.40
N ASP A 178 -22.74 -6.55 2.02
CA ASP A 178 -22.54 -6.28 3.44
C ASP A 178 -21.04 -6.34 3.78
N SER A 179 -20.36 -5.19 3.72
CA SER A 179 -18.94 -5.13 4.05
C SER A 179 -18.49 -3.71 4.41
N VAL A 180 -17.32 -3.60 5.00
CA VAL A 180 -16.72 -2.31 5.39
C VAL A 180 -15.24 -2.25 5.01
N LEU A 181 -14.83 -1.10 4.46
CA LEU A 181 -13.43 -0.72 4.36
C LEU A 181 -13.14 0.37 5.39
N ILE A 182 -12.08 0.18 6.17
CA ILE A 182 -11.60 1.12 7.19
C ILE A 182 -10.23 1.61 6.79
N VAL A 183 -10.04 2.94 6.72
CA VAL A 183 -8.78 3.57 6.31
C VAL A 183 -8.38 4.63 7.32
N THR A 184 -7.21 4.46 7.94
CA THR A 184 -6.60 5.49 8.80
C THR A 184 -5.78 6.47 7.97
N ILE A 185 -5.73 7.74 8.37
CA ILE A 185 -4.98 8.79 7.67
C ILE A 185 -4.75 10.00 8.57
N ASP A 186 -3.74 10.79 8.28
CA ASP A 186 -3.49 12.08 8.93
C ASP A 186 -4.00 13.30 8.14
N GLU A 187 -3.72 14.49 8.66
CA GLU A 187 -4.13 15.75 8.04
C GLU A 187 -3.47 16.04 6.69
N LYS A 188 -2.45 15.27 6.27
CA LYS A 188 -1.73 15.53 5.02
C LYS A 188 -2.54 15.13 3.79
N GLU A 189 -3.23 13.99 3.88
CA GLU A 189 -3.91 13.41 2.73
C GLU A 189 -5.41 13.14 2.95
N PHE A 190 -6.00 13.42 4.13
CA PHE A 190 -7.39 13.05 4.41
C PHE A 190 -8.40 13.63 3.40
N LEU A 191 -8.22 14.89 2.95
CA LEU A 191 -9.11 15.50 1.95
C LEU A 191 -9.03 14.77 0.60
N ARG A 192 -7.81 14.41 0.17
CA ARG A 192 -7.60 13.70 -1.09
C ARG A 192 -8.08 12.28 -1.01
N LEU A 193 -7.86 11.63 0.14
CA LEU A 193 -8.39 10.29 0.40
C LEU A 193 -9.92 10.28 0.35
N GLY A 194 -10.59 11.25 0.98
CA GLY A 194 -12.04 11.35 0.97
C GLY A 194 -12.59 11.40 -0.46
N LEU A 195 -12.04 12.29 -1.31
CA LEU A 195 -12.44 12.38 -2.73
C LEU A 195 -12.15 11.09 -3.51
N LEU A 196 -11.01 10.45 -3.25
CA LEU A 196 -10.65 9.20 -3.90
C LEU A 196 -11.60 8.06 -3.49
N LEU A 197 -11.99 8.00 -2.22
CA LEU A 197 -12.96 7.02 -1.73
C LEU A 197 -14.34 7.23 -2.35
N GLU A 198 -14.84 8.46 -2.43
CA GLU A 198 -16.11 8.78 -3.12
C GLU A 198 -16.07 8.37 -4.58
N GLN A 199 -14.97 8.62 -5.27
CA GLN A 199 -14.78 8.25 -6.67
C GLN A 199 -14.69 6.74 -6.87
N THR A 200 -14.01 6.04 -5.96
CA THR A 200 -13.78 4.58 -6.07
C THR A 200 -15.01 3.79 -5.64
N PHE A 201 -15.78 4.28 -4.66
CA PHE A 201 -16.94 3.61 -4.06
C PHE A 201 -18.20 4.50 -4.12
N PRO A 202 -18.67 4.87 -5.33
CA PRO A 202 -19.78 5.82 -5.49
C PRO A 202 -21.11 5.35 -4.88
N GLU A 203 -21.27 4.04 -4.67
CA GLU A 203 -22.45 3.43 -4.08
C GLU A 203 -22.36 3.29 -2.54
N ALA A 204 -21.20 3.56 -1.95
CA ALA A 204 -20.98 3.33 -0.54
C ALA A 204 -21.43 4.53 0.32
N LYS A 205 -21.78 4.23 1.57
CA LYS A 205 -21.92 5.26 2.61
C LYS A 205 -20.55 5.50 3.24
N ILE A 206 -20.02 6.71 3.10
CA ILE A 206 -18.71 7.08 3.65
C ILE A 206 -18.89 7.96 4.88
N GLN A 207 -18.19 7.62 5.96
CA GLN A 207 -18.16 8.40 7.19
C GLN A 207 -16.71 8.59 7.64
N MET A 208 -16.36 9.83 7.94
CA MET A 208 -15.06 10.17 8.55
C MET A 208 -15.26 10.39 10.05
N VAL A 209 -14.35 9.84 10.84
CA VAL A 209 -14.27 10.00 12.29
C VAL A 209 -12.91 10.59 12.65
N SER A 210 -12.88 11.62 13.50
CA SER A 210 -11.66 12.14 14.11
C SER A 210 -11.32 11.35 15.37
N SER A 211 -10.10 10.86 15.47
CA SER A 211 -9.58 10.12 16.61
C SER A 211 -8.57 10.97 17.37
N LEU A 212 -8.82 11.23 18.63
CA LEU A 212 -7.90 11.97 19.48
C LEU A 212 -6.70 11.10 19.84
N ILE A 213 -5.51 11.45 19.31
CA ILE A 213 -4.27 10.71 19.54
C ILE A 213 -3.40 11.30 20.65
N ASN A 214 -3.43 12.63 20.80
CA ASN A 214 -2.67 13.32 21.83
C ASN A 214 -3.43 14.57 22.32
N PRO A 215 -4.05 14.54 23.51
CA PRO A 215 -4.83 15.67 24.03
C PRO A 215 -3.99 16.95 24.23
N LYS A 216 -2.68 16.83 24.46
CA LYS A 216 -1.78 17.97 24.62
C LYS A 216 -1.32 18.56 23.29
N GLY A 217 -1.54 17.83 22.21
CA GLY A 217 -1.04 18.16 20.87
C GLY A 217 0.47 17.96 20.74
N GLN A 218 0.92 17.93 19.50
CA GLN A 218 2.33 18.04 19.16
C GLN A 218 2.62 19.49 18.79
N SER A 219 3.53 20.13 19.52
CA SER A 219 3.95 21.51 19.24
C SER A 219 4.58 21.61 17.85
N ARG A 220 4.20 22.64 17.12
CA ARG A 220 4.72 22.98 15.79
C ARG A 220 5.10 24.45 15.79
N ASN A 221 6.21 24.79 15.10
CA ASN A 221 6.71 26.15 15.12
C ASN A 221 5.80 27.16 14.39
N ASP A 222 5.14 26.71 13.30
CA ASP A 222 4.43 27.61 12.39
C ASP A 222 2.95 27.23 12.17
N SER A 223 2.37 26.41 13.07
CA SER A 223 0.98 25.98 12.96
C SER A 223 0.40 25.55 14.30
N PHE A 224 -0.93 25.41 14.36
CA PHE A 224 -1.58 24.87 15.56
C PHE A 224 -1.10 23.44 15.85
N SER A 225 -1.08 23.10 17.13
CA SER A 225 -0.73 21.76 17.60
C SER A 225 -1.72 20.73 17.05
N ARG A 226 -1.21 19.62 16.52
CA ARG A 226 -2.03 18.52 16.08
C ARG A 226 -2.45 17.64 17.27
N THR A 227 -3.72 17.31 17.34
CA THR A 227 -4.30 16.50 18.43
C THR A 227 -4.93 15.20 17.93
N ASP A 228 -5.24 15.11 16.63
CA ASP A 228 -6.09 14.04 16.08
C ASP A 228 -5.54 13.45 14.77
N GLU A 229 -6.09 12.31 14.44
CA GLU A 229 -6.00 11.61 13.16
C GLU A 229 -7.40 11.25 12.69
N TYR A 230 -7.52 10.82 11.44
CA TYR A 230 -8.80 10.54 10.82
C TYR A 230 -8.93 9.07 10.47
N VAL A 231 -10.14 8.56 10.58
CA VAL A 231 -10.51 7.21 10.16
C VAL A 231 -11.71 7.31 9.24
N PHE A 232 -11.57 6.81 8.02
CA PHE A 232 -12.68 6.67 7.09
C PHE A 232 -13.29 5.28 7.20
N PHE A 233 -14.60 5.23 7.30
CA PHE A 233 -15.42 4.03 7.22
C PHE A 233 -16.22 4.09 5.91
N VAL A 234 -16.02 3.11 5.05
CA VAL A 234 -16.72 2.97 3.77
C VAL A 234 -17.60 1.74 3.86
N TYR A 235 -18.91 1.95 4.00
CA TYR A 235 -19.89 0.88 4.17
C TYR A 235 -20.53 0.53 2.83
N LEU A 236 -20.52 -0.75 2.46
CA LEU A 236 -21.16 -1.27 1.25
C LEU A 236 -22.45 -2.01 1.61
N GLY A 237 -23.45 -1.89 0.74
CA GLY A 237 -24.72 -2.58 0.87
C GLY A 237 -25.45 -2.24 2.17
N THR A 238 -25.74 -3.24 2.97
CA THR A 238 -26.47 -3.09 4.24
C THR A 238 -25.60 -2.81 5.46
N ALA A 239 -24.26 -2.81 5.27
CA ALA A 239 -23.32 -2.58 6.36
C ALA A 239 -23.58 -1.24 7.07
N SER A 240 -23.58 -1.27 8.37
CA SER A 240 -23.78 -0.10 9.21
C SER A 240 -23.13 -0.30 10.57
N PRO A 241 -22.74 0.79 11.26
CA PRO A 241 -22.24 0.68 12.63
C PRO A 241 -23.34 0.19 13.56
N THR A 242 -23.01 -0.79 14.40
CA THR A 242 -23.89 -1.23 15.49
C THR A 242 -23.56 -0.46 16.75
N HIS A 243 -24.58 -0.16 17.55
CA HIS A 243 -24.34 0.41 18.87
C HIS A 243 -23.62 -0.63 19.75
N LEU A 244 -22.49 -0.22 20.33
CA LEU A 244 -21.85 -1.02 21.36
C LEU A 244 -22.81 -1.11 22.56
N ALA A 245 -23.22 -2.29 22.93
CA ALA A 245 -23.79 -2.54 24.25
C ALA A 245 -22.63 -2.43 25.24
N LEU A 246 -22.50 -1.29 25.90
CA LEU A 246 -21.58 -1.14 27.01
C LEU A 246 -22.09 -2.06 28.12
N SER A 247 -21.19 -2.85 28.75
CA SER A 247 -21.55 -3.59 29.95
C SER A 247 -22.03 -2.61 31.03
N ASP A 248 -22.81 -3.10 32.00
CA ASP A 248 -23.32 -2.27 33.11
C ASP A 248 -22.19 -1.55 33.86
N GLU A 249 -20.97 -2.09 33.82
CA GLU A 249 -19.76 -1.46 34.36
C GLU A 249 -19.37 -0.15 33.64
N TRP A 250 -19.74 0.01 32.37
CA TRP A 250 -19.46 1.21 31.56
C TRP A 250 -20.64 2.17 31.52
N GLY A 251 -21.85 1.70 31.81
CA GLY A 251 -23.11 2.44 31.68
C GLY A 251 -23.65 3.03 32.97
N SER A 252 -23.15 2.62 34.15
CA SER A 252 -23.65 3.12 35.42
C SER A 252 -22.92 4.40 35.87
N ALA A 253 -23.66 5.44 36.20
CA ALA A 253 -23.12 6.68 36.79
C ALA A 253 -22.42 6.45 38.16
N LYS A 254 -22.42 5.21 38.65
CA LYS A 254 -21.81 4.80 39.92
C LYS A 254 -20.58 3.90 39.76
N ALA A 255 -20.24 3.45 38.54
CA ALA A 255 -19.03 2.69 38.35
C ALA A 255 -17.81 3.64 38.48
N PRO A 256 -16.76 3.26 39.21
CA PRO A 256 -15.52 4.01 39.19
C PRO A 256 -15.01 3.98 37.76
N VAL A 257 -15.12 5.12 37.05
CA VAL A 257 -14.50 5.32 35.76
C VAL A 257 -13.03 4.96 35.93
N ALA A 258 -12.52 4.02 35.15
CA ALA A 258 -11.10 3.72 35.11
C ALA A 258 -10.38 5.08 35.02
N LYS A 259 -9.38 5.28 35.88
CA LYS A 259 -8.70 6.59 36.06
C LYS A 259 -8.17 7.23 34.77
N ASP A 260 -8.17 6.47 33.69
CA ASP A 260 -7.60 6.84 32.38
C ASP A 260 -8.65 7.19 31.31
N LEU A 261 -9.95 7.12 31.62
CA LEU A 261 -11.03 7.50 30.69
C LEU A 261 -11.61 8.85 31.09
N TYR A 262 -11.27 9.87 30.32
CA TYR A 262 -11.76 11.23 30.50
C TYR A 262 -12.86 11.53 29.50
N TRP A 263 -14.11 11.66 29.97
CA TRP A 263 -15.20 12.30 29.23
C TRP A 263 -15.23 13.78 29.58
N GLN A 264 -14.83 14.64 28.65
CA GLN A 264 -15.08 16.08 28.77
C GLN A 264 -16.37 16.40 28.00
N PRO A 265 -17.44 16.88 28.69
CA PRO A 265 -18.59 17.39 27.97
C PRO A 265 -18.18 18.64 27.18
N LEU A 266 -18.50 18.68 25.90
CA LEU A 266 -18.43 19.88 25.10
C LEU A 266 -19.32 20.96 25.72
N ARG A 267 -18.74 21.86 26.47
CA ARG A 267 -19.48 23.04 26.96
C ARG A 267 -19.67 24.02 25.78
N ARG A 268 -20.90 24.23 25.36
CA ARG A 268 -21.23 25.43 24.57
C ARG A 268 -20.79 26.65 25.37
N ARG A 269 -19.93 27.48 24.81
CA ARG A 269 -19.72 28.86 25.24
C ARG A 269 -20.87 29.73 24.71
#